data_e104a8feebebc0be4c9e5090291feeb0
#
_entry.id   e104a8feebebc0be4c9e5090291feeb0
#
_cell.length_a   1.000
_cell.length_b   1.000
_cell.length_c   1.000
_cell.angle_alpha   90.00
_cell.angle_beta   90.00
_cell.angle_gamma   90.00
#
_symmetry.space_group_name_H-M   'P 1'
#
loop_
_entity.id
_entity.type
_entity.pdbx_description
1 polymer ?
#
loop_
_entity_poly.entity_id
_entity_poly.type
_entity_poly.pdbx_seq_one_letter_code
_entity_poly.pdbx_strand_id
1 'polypeptide(L)'
;MKNYDVIIIGTGAANIVADAAIADHKSVAIIERGKFGGTCLNRGCIPTKILVTAANRIREIREAAHLGIHVESVHADWAAVSRRMWHKINENDSIRTYYEQFKNVTVYAGTASFVDKKTVRITDANNHTEEITGTAIIIATGGRTHVPSVAGLQESGYITSETFFGAAYPPEPYKSLIIIGGGPIGCEFAHVFNAFGTHVTLVQHNIRLLPKEDESVSAYMLQQFEDYRIQVHLNQDTLSVRTENGEKILTCSDRTNGKKIEVHAEEILVAPGIKPLSDILHTERAGLATDARGYIRTNEFLETNVPGIWALGDCNGQAPFRHKANYEAETLAHNLFSHQPTENWRWVRYDAVPAVTYTYPETAHIGWTEASAKKAGFTVETAINHYSATAKGYALGFEEGARNDGFVKLVLDKDSKKILGVHIVGPEASILLQPFCNLFYCGTQTIQIREAEIASPTAARLRKLPLTRTLPPLSVYTLSETMTPHPALSELTMWTRYYYEKK
;
A
#
# COMPACT_ATOMS: atom_id res chain seq x y z
N MET A 1 37.07 -1.18 7.06
CA MET A 1 35.64 -1.38 6.73
C MET A 1 34.95 -1.90 7.99
N LYS A 2 33.85 -1.26 8.42
CA LYS A 2 33.06 -1.74 9.56
C LYS A 2 32.24 -2.96 9.16
N ASN A 3 32.13 -3.91 10.09
CA ASN A 3 31.33 -5.13 9.88
C ASN A 3 30.18 -5.20 10.88
N TYR A 4 28.99 -5.60 10.42
CA TYR A 4 27.76 -5.69 11.20
C TYR A 4 27.16 -7.10 11.10
N ASP A 5 26.47 -7.52 12.15
CA ASP A 5 25.67 -8.75 12.08
C ASP A 5 24.48 -8.55 11.13
N VAL A 6 23.86 -7.36 11.17
CA VAL A 6 22.68 -7.04 10.37
C VAL A 6 22.81 -5.65 9.74
N ILE A 7 22.54 -5.55 8.44
CA ILE A 7 22.37 -4.28 7.73
C ILE A 7 20.90 -4.16 7.32
N ILE A 8 20.23 -3.09 7.72
CA ILE A 8 18.86 -2.73 7.32
C ILE A 8 18.91 -1.58 6.32
N ILE A 9 18.37 -1.78 5.12
CA ILE A 9 18.31 -0.75 4.08
C ILE A 9 16.87 -0.26 3.92
N GLY A 10 16.56 0.90 4.49
CA GLY A 10 15.24 1.50 4.56
C GLY A 10 14.53 1.29 5.90
N THR A 11 13.82 2.33 6.36
CA THR A 11 13.21 2.42 7.70
C THR A 11 11.68 2.39 7.68
N GLY A 12 11.09 1.70 6.71
CA GLY A 12 9.66 1.42 6.66
C GLY A 12 9.26 0.30 7.62
N ALA A 13 8.73 -0.80 7.09
CA ALA A 13 8.36 -1.98 7.88
C ALA A 13 9.57 -2.69 8.50
N ALA A 14 10.76 -2.55 7.92
CA ALA A 14 11.97 -3.20 8.42
C ALA A 14 12.42 -2.71 9.81
N ASN A 15 11.81 -1.65 10.35
CA ASN A 15 11.99 -1.29 11.77
C ASN A 15 11.64 -2.45 12.70
N ILE A 16 10.64 -3.27 12.36
CA ILE A 16 10.28 -4.48 13.12
C ILE A 16 11.45 -5.48 13.17
N VAL A 17 12.15 -5.63 12.04
CA VAL A 17 13.33 -6.52 11.95
C VAL A 17 14.52 -5.92 12.72
N ALA A 18 14.70 -4.59 12.63
CA ALA A 18 15.73 -3.88 13.38
C ALA A 18 15.54 -4.04 14.89
N ASP A 19 14.31 -3.85 15.39
CA ASP A 19 13.97 -4.00 16.81
C ASP A 19 14.25 -5.42 17.31
N ALA A 20 13.91 -6.44 16.53
CA ALA A 20 14.19 -7.84 16.87
C ALA A 20 15.69 -8.14 16.89
N ALA A 21 16.46 -7.63 15.93
CA ALA A 21 17.92 -7.77 15.90
C ALA A 21 18.60 -7.09 17.09
N ILE A 22 18.12 -5.89 17.48
CA ILE A 22 18.61 -5.15 18.65
C ILE A 22 18.32 -5.92 19.94
N ALA A 23 17.10 -6.47 20.07
CA ALA A 23 16.71 -7.30 21.22
C ALA A 23 17.54 -8.59 21.33
N ASP A 24 17.98 -9.13 20.19
CA ASP A 24 18.92 -10.27 20.09
C ASP A 24 20.39 -9.84 20.20
N HIS A 25 20.68 -8.64 20.68
CA HIS A 25 22.02 -8.09 20.92
C HIS A 25 22.95 -8.07 19.70
N LYS A 26 22.40 -8.05 18.47
CA LYS A 26 23.17 -7.94 17.24
C LYS A 26 23.73 -6.53 17.04
N SER A 27 24.85 -6.44 16.37
CA SER A 27 25.35 -5.17 15.83
C SER A 27 24.57 -4.83 14.56
N VAL A 28 23.90 -3.66 14.55
CA VAL A 28 22.95 -3.28 13.49
C VAL A 28 23.37 -1.98 12.81
N ALA A 29 23.47 -1.99 11.48
CA ALA A 29 23.55 -0.78 10.67
C ALA A 29 22.19 -0.49 10.06
N ILE A 30 21.64 0.71 10.29
CA ILE A 30 20.39 1.17 9.70
C ILE A 30 20.72 2.28 8.71
N ILE A 31 20.36 2.07 7.44
CA ILE A 31 20.64 3.03 6.36
C ILE A 31 19.31 3.62 5.87
N GLU A 32 19.15 4.94 5.95
CA GLU A 32 18.00 5.65 5.45
C GLU A 32 18.44 6.89 4.65
N ARG A 33 17.92 7.03 3.42
CA ARG A 33 18.24 8.18 2.56
C ARG A 33 17.38 9.41 2.82
N GLY A 34 16.22 9.22 3.46
CA GLY A 34 15.24 10.26 3.71
C GLY A 34 14.82 10.33 5.17
N LYS A 35 13.53 10.55 5.38
CA LYS A 35 12.94 10.57 6.72
C LYS A 35 12.61 9.17 7.21
N PHE A 36 12.86 8.90 8.50
CA PHE A 36 12.51 7.63 9.14
C PHE A 36 11.00 7.35 9.11
N GLY A 37 10.59 6.08 9.17
CA GLY A 37 9.18 5.65 9.10
C GLY A 37 8.69 5.30 7.69
N GLY A 38 9.51 5.55 6.66
CA GLY A 38 9.23 5.20 5.27
C GLY A 38 8.04 5.93 4.66
N THR A 39 7.54 5.43 3.54
CA THR A 39 6.43 6.04 2.79
C THR A 39 5.16 6.20 3.63
N CYS A 40 4.79 5.20 4.42
CA CYS A 40 3.54 5.19 5.18
C CYS A 40 3.40 6.39 6.13
N LEU A 41 4.42 6.68 6.94
CA LEU A 41 4.39 7.79 7.89
C LEU A 41 4.55 9.16 7.18
N ASN A 42 5.46 9.23 6.21
CA ASN A 42 5.91 10.52 5.70
C ASN A 42 5.12 11.03 4.49
N ARG A 43 4.57 10.14 3.64
CA ARG A 43 4.03 10.51 2.32
C ARG A 43 3.02 9.52 1.73
N GLY A 44 2.40 8.71 2.60
CA GLY A 44 1.46 7.67 2.19
C GLY A 44 0.28 7.55 3.13
N CYS A 45 0.16 6.40 3.79
CA CYS A 45 -1.03 6.01 4.54
C CYS A 45 -1.47 7.04 5.57
N ILE A 46 -0.57 7.47 6.46
CA ILE A 46 -0.93 8.30 7.61
C ILE A 46 -1.34 9.72 7.20
N PRO A 47 -0.52 10.49 6.45
CA PRO A 47 -0.91 11.84 6.06
C PRO A 47 -2.13 11.86 5.14
N THR A 48 -2.25 10.91 4.21
CA THR A 48 -3.43 10.82 3.36
C THR A 48 -4.70 10.59 4.18
N LYS A 49 -4.68 9.70 5.20
CA LYS A 49 -5.87 9.39 6.01
C LYS A 49 -6.30 10.56 6.91
N ILE A 50 -5.38 11.43 7.29
CA ILE A 50 -5.75 12.68 7.97
C ILE A 50 -6.57 13.57 7.02
N LEU A 51 -6.15 13.71 5.76
CA LEU A 51 -6.88 14.47 4.74
C LEU A 51 -8.21 13.78 4.37
N VAL A 52 -8.19 12.46 4.15
CA VAL A 52 -9.40 11.65 3.86
C VAL A 52 -10.43 11.76 4.98
N THR A 53 -10.00 11.68 6.25
CA THR A 53 -10.94 11.81 7.37
C THR A 53 -11.63 13.18 7.37
N ALA A 54 -10.91 14.26 7.10
CA ALA A 54 -11.52 15.59 6.96
C ALA A 54 -12.46 15.65 5.76
N ALA A 55 -12.06 15.09 4.61
CA ALA A 55 -12.88 15.02 3.41
C ALA A 55 -14.17 14.22 3.64
N ASN A 56 -14.11 13.08 4.34
CA ASN A 56 -15.28 12.29 4.70
C ASN A 56 -16.26 13.09 5.55
N ARG A 57 -15.78 13.83 6.57
CA ARG A 57 -16.65 14.69 7.39
C ARG A 57 -17.33 15.78 6.58
N ILE A 58 -16.64 16.39 5.62
CA ILE A 58 -17.24 17.37 4.70
C ILE A 58 -18.38 16.73 3.90
N ARG A 59 -18.17 15.51 3.37
CA ARG A 59 -19.20 14.73 2.64
C ARG A 59 -20.39 14.42 3.53
N GLU A 60 -20.16 13.81 4.69
CA GLU A 60 -21.21 13.45 5.65
C GLU A 60 -22.08 14.65 6.02
N ILE A 61 -21.47 15.82 6.24
CA ILE A 61 -22.23 17.05 6.55
C ILE A 61 -23.07 17.51 5.35
N ARG A 62 -22.52 17.47 4.13
CA ARG A 62 -23.27 17.86 2.92
C ARG A 62 -24.41 16.92 2.61
N GLU A 63 -24.27 15.64 2.94
CA GLU A 63 -25.26 14.61 2.71
C GLU A 63 -26.26 14.46 3.87
N ALA A 64 -26.05 15.12 5.01
CA ALA A 64 -26.88 14.98 6.19
C ALA A 64 -28.37 15.38 5.98
N ALA A 65 -28.66 16.12 4.92
CA ALA A 65 -30.02 16.53 4.57
C ALA A 65 -30.99 15.37 4.36
N HIS A 66 -30.51 14.23 3.84
CA HIS A 66 -31.35 13.04 3.67
C HIS A 66 -31.77 12.36 4.99
N LEU A 67 -31.06 12.68 6.09
CA LEU A 67 -31.42 12.31 7.45
C LEU A 67 -32.21 13.39 8.19
N GLY A 68 -32.64 14.46 7.50
CA GLY A 68 -33.36 15.59 8.09
C GLY A 68 -32.46 16.60 8.80
N ILE A 69 -31.13 16.52 8.64
CA ILE A 69 -30.18 17.46 9.24
C ILE A 69 -29.74 18.47 8.18
N HIS A 70 -30.16 19.73 8.34
CA HIS A 70 -29.87 20.81 7.40
C HIS A 70 -28.73 21.68 7.92
N VAL A 71 -27.69 21.83 7.12
CA VAL A 71 -26.52 22.67 7.40
C VAL A 71 -26.43 23.74 6.32
N GLU A 72 -26.43 25.01 6.70
CA GLU A 72 -26.40 26.14 5.76
C GLU A 72 -25.09 26.25 4.99
N SER A 73 -23.96 26.05 5.65
CA SER A 73 -22.65 26.09 5.01
C SER A 73 -21.62 25.22 5.74
N VAL A 74 -20.67 24.67 4.99
CA VAL A 74 -19.53 23.93 5.53
C VAL A 74 -18.26 24.69 5.16
N HIS A 75 -17.53 25.16 6.16
CA HIS A 75 -16.21 25.74 5.97
C HIS A 75 -15.15 24.78 6.50
N ALA A 76 -14.21 24.40 5.64
CA ALA A 76 -13.09 23.54 5.99
C ALA A 76 -11.79 24.37 6.06
N ASP A 77 -11.19 24.46 7.23
CA ASP A 77 -9.90 25.12 7.43
C ASP A 77 -8.77 24.18 6.99
N TRP A 78 -8.33 24.35 5.73
CA TRP A 78 -7.21 23.59 5.16
C TRP A 78 -5.93 23.73 5.99
N ALA A 79 -5.64 24.91 6.47
CA ALA A 79 -4.44 25.16 7.27
C ALA A 79 -4.46 24.41 8.60
N ALA A 80 -5.63 24.29 9.26
CA ALA A 80 -5.78 23.53 10.50
C ALA A 80 -5.59 22.02 10.25
N VAL A 81 -6.19 21.48 9.19
CA VAL A 81 -6.01 20.07 8.79
C VAL A 81 -4.55 19.81 8.45
N SER A 82 -3.90 20.71 7.71
CA SER A 82 -2.50 20.65 7.34
C SER A 82 -1.57 20.65 8.56
N ARG A 83 -1.79 21.54 9.53
CA ARG A 83 -1.01 21.57 10.78
C ARG A 83 -1.08 20.25 11.53
N ARG A 84 -2.26 19.64 11.63
CA ARG A 84 -2.44 18.32 12.26
C ARG A 84 -1.69 17.22 11.50
N MET A 85 -1.72 17.25 10.18
CA MET A 85 -1.02 16.30 9.32
C MET A 85 0.50 16.42 9.48
N TRP A 86 1.04 17.64 9.41
CA TRP A 86 2.48 17.89 9.56
C TRP A 86 2.99 17.55 10.95
N HIS A 87 2.19 17.80 11.99
CA HIS A 87 2.53 17.38 13.36
C HIS A 87 2.76 15.86 13.40
N LYS A 88 1.88 15.07 12.78
CA LYS A 88 2.02 13.61 12.74
C LYS A 88 3.19 13.14 11.89
N ILE A 89 3.45 13.77 10.75
CA ILE A 89 4.61 13.44 9.91
C ILE A 89 5.92 13.68 10.68
N ASN A 90 6.01 14.78 11.41
CA ASN A 90 7.22 15.18 12.12
C ASN A 90 7.60 14.26 13.30
N GLU A 91 6.76 13.29 13.67
CA GLU A 91 7.15 12.22 14.60
C GLU A 91 8.28 11.33 14.06
N ASN A 92 8.60 11.41 12.75
CA ASN A 92 9.69 10.64 12.14
C ASN A 92 11.06 10.87 12.81
N ASP A 93 11.32 12.06 13.35
CA ASP A 93 12.56 12.39 14.02
C ASP A 93 12.73 11.60 15.34
N SER A 94 11.64 11.30 16.04
CA SER A 94 11.65 10.48 17.26
C SER A 94 12.09 9.03 16.98
N ILE A 95 11.76 8.50 15.79
CA ILE A 95 12.16 7.13 15.40
C ILE A 95 13.68 7.08 15.22
N ARG A 96 14.29 8.07 14.58
CA ARG A 96 15.74 8.17 14.42
C ARG A 96 16.43 8.24 15.78
N THR A 97 15.97 9.16 16.62
CA THR A 97 16.51 9.35 17.98
C THR A 97 16.40 8.09 18.82
N TYR A 98 15.32 7.31 18.66
CA TYR A 98 15.16 6.02 19.33
C TYR A 98 16.28 5.05 18.96
N TYR A 99 16.62 4.90 17.67
CA TYR A 99 17.70 3.99 17.26
C TYR A 99 19.09 4.47 17.66
N GLU A 100 19.34 5.78 17.67
CA GLU A 100 20.61 6.37 18.07
C GLU A 100 20.97 6.16 19.56
N GLN A 101 19.98 5.76 20.40
CA GLN A 101 20.21 5.46 21.82
C GLN A 101 20.93 4.11 22.07
N PHE A 102 20.88 3.19 21.11
CA PHE A 102 21.44 1.85 21.29
C PHE A 102 22.93 1.82 20.91
N LYS A 103 23.77 1.33 21.83
CA LYS A 103 25.24 1.26 21.63
C LYS A 103 25.66 0.32 20.49
N ASN A 104 24.83 -0.69 20.20
CA ASN A 104 25.06 -1.69 19.14
C ASN A 104 24.40 -1.29 17.80
N VAL A 105 23.86 -0.08 17.68
CA VAL A 105 23.26 0.43 16.46
C VAL A 105 24.08 1.59 15.91
N THR A 106 24.27 1.57 14.59
CA THR A 106 24.80 2.72 13.85
C THR A 106 23.78 3.16 12.80
N VAL A 107 23.36 4.42 12.87
CA VAL A 107 22.45 5.02 11.92
C VAL A 107 23.22 5.76 10.84
N TYR A 108 22.95 5.44 9.58
CA TYR A 108 23.54 6.08 8.41
C TYR A 108 22.49 6.90 7.65
N ALA A 109 22.72 8.20 7.50
CA ALA A 109 21.93 9.06 6.64
C ALA A 109 22.52 9.07 5.23
N GLY A 110 21.96 8.29 4.30
CA GLY A 110 22.48 8.20 2.95
C GLY A 110 21.82 7.15 2.08
N THR A 111 22.21 7.14 0.82
CA THR A 111 21.72 6.18 -0.18
C THR A 111 22.63 4.95 -0.19
N ALA A 112 22.03 3.78 0.04
CA ALA A 112 22.73 2.51 -0.05
C ALA A 112 22.84 2.03 -1.50
N SER A 113 23.97 1.42 -1.84
CA SER A 113 24.16 0.68 -3.11
C SER A 113 25.10 -0.50 -2.88
N PHE A 114 24.86 -1.62 -3.57
CA PHE A 114 25.75 -2.77 -3.48
C PHE A 114 27.09 -2.50 -4.20
N VAL A 115 28.16 -2.93 -3.60
CA VAL A 115 29.49 -3.06 -4.21
C VAL A 115 29.69 -4.51 -4.65
N ASP A 116 29.32 -5.46 -3.79
CA ASP A 116 29.28 -6.90 -4.02
C ASP A 116 28.21 -7.57 -3.13
N LYS A 117 28.22 -8.90 -3.03
CA LYS A 117 27.23 -9.70 -2.27
C LYS A 117 27.15 -9.39 -0.77
N LYS A 118 28.18 -8.79 -0.18
CA LYS A 118 28.26 -8.54 1.28
C LYS A 118 28.60 -7.11 1.62
N THR A 119 29.00 -6.31 0.63
CA THR A 119 29.48 -4.94 0.81
C THR A 119 28.45 -3.96 0.29
N VAL A 120 28.04 -3.05 1.15
CA VAL A 120 27.14 -1.95 0.86
C VAL A 120 27.91 -0.64 0.98
N ARG A 121 27.85 0.19 -0.07
CA ARG A 121 28.33 1.56 -0.08
C ARG A 121 27.18 2.49 0.30
N ILE A 122 27.46 3.42 1.20
CA ILE A 122 26.56 4.46 1.64
C ILE A 122 27.09 5.77 1.09
N THR A 123 26.26 6.53 0.37
CA THR A 123 26.58 7.87 -0.14
C THR A 123 25.72 8.89 0.58
N ASP A 124 26.32 9.81 1.33
CA ASP A 124 25.62 10.88 2.03
C ASP A 124 25.21 12.05 1.10
N ALA A 125 24.53 13.06 1.66
CA ALA A 125 24.08 14.24 0.92
C ALA A 125 25.24 15.11 0.36
N ASN A 126 26.45 14.97 0.91
CA ASN A 126 27.65 15.68 0.48
C ASN A 126 28.52 14.85 -0.48
N ASN A 127 28.00 13.70 -0.96
CA ASN A 127 28.70 12.71 -1.79
C ASN A 127 29.90 12.04 -1.09
N HIS A 128 30.01 12.10 0.24
CA HIS A 128 30.95 11.26 0.94
C HIS A 128 30.48 9.81 0.93
N THR A 129 31.40 8.89 0.78
CA THR A 129 31.10 7.47 0.69
C THR A 129 31.77 6.69 1.83
N GLU A 130 31.03 5.76 2.43
CA GLU A 130 31.54 4.77 3.37
C GLU A 130 31.09 3.38 2.93
N GLU A 131 31.95 2.38 3.04
CA GLU A 131 31.63 0.99 2.75
C GLU A 131 31.58 0.19 4.05
N ILE A 132 30.51 -0.61 4.17
CA ILE A 132 30.28 -1.51 5.30
C ILE A 132 29.97 -2.91 4.81
N THR A 133 30.20 -3.91 5.66
CA THR A 133 29.87 -5.31 5.37
C THR A 133 28.89 -5.83 6.39
N GLY A 134 28.07 -6.83 6.00
CA GLY A 134 27.11 -7.47 6.89
C GLY A 134 26.98 -8.96 6.67
N THR A 135 26.66 -9.68 7.74
CA THR A 135 26.34 -11.12 7.69
C THR A 135 24.93 -11.32 7.13
N ALA A 136 23.96 -10.53 7.60
CA ALA A 136 22.59 -10.47 7.13
C ALA A 136 22.29 -9.09 6.55
N ILE A 137 21.72 -9.02 5.33
CA ILE A 137 21.35 -7.76 4.70
C ILE A 137 19.83 -7.82 4.39
N ILE A 138 19.09 -6.87 4.95
CA ILE A 138 17.63 -6.77 4.80
C ILE A 138 17.29 -5.57 3.91
N ILE A 139 16.79 -5.86 2.71
CA ILE A 139 16.41 -4.84 1.74
C ILE A 139 14.93 -4.49 1.95
N ALA A 140 14.67 -3.24 2.34
CA ALA A 140 13.32 -2.71 2.53
C ALA A 140 13.19 -1.30 1.94
N THR A 141 13.76 -1.11 0.77
CA THR A 141 13.86 0.19 0.09
C THR A 141 12.51 0.71 -0.42
N GLY A 142 11.47 -0.14 -0.42
CA GLY A 142 10.15 0.24 -0.90
C GLY A 142 10.10 0.53 -2.39
N GLY A 143 9.23 1.47 -2.76
CA GLY A 143 9.06 1.93 -4.14
C GLY A 143 9.00 3.45 -4.24
N ARG A 144 8.96 3.94 -5.48
CA ARG A 144 8.70 5.34 -5.84
C ARG A 144 7.63 5.44 -6.90
N THR A 145 7.04 6.60 -7.06
CA THR A 145 6.05 6.83 -8.13
C THR A 145 6.67 6.52 -9.51
N HIS A 146 5.96 5.74 -10.30
CA HIS A 146 6.27 5.56 -11.71
C HIS A 146 5.80 6.79 -12.49
N VAL A 147 6.72 7.61 -12.97
CA VAL A 147 6.41 8.76 -13.81
C VAL A 147 6.50 8.31 -15.27
N PRO A 148 5.39 8.38 -16.03
CA PRO A 148 5.40 7.98 -17.44
C PRO A 148 6.19 9.00 -18.29
N SER A 149 6.74 8.52 -19.40
CA SER A 149 7.40 9.39 -20.38
C SER A 149 6.32 10.06 -21.23
N VAL A 150 5.88 11.25 -20.81
CA VAL A 150 4.90 12.09 -21.52
C VAL A 150 5.60 13.37 -21.95
N ALA A 151 5.47 13.72 -23.23
CA ALA A 151 6.12 14.92 -23.79
C ALA A 151 5.68 16.19 -23.04
N GLY A 152 6.63 17.03 -22.63
CA GLY A 152 6.39 18.29 -21.92
C GLY A 152 5.97 18.15 -20.45
N LEU A 153 5.84 16.94 -19.90
CA LEU A 153 5.44 16.74 -18.50
C LEU A 153 6.50 17.26 -17.51
N GLN A 154 7.79 17.04 -17.81
CA GLN A 154 8.88 17.50 -16.95
C GLN A 154 9.01 19.03 -16.99
N GLU A 155 8.89 19.61 -18.15
CA GLU A 155 9.01 21.05 -18.40
C GLU A 155 7.84 21.83 -17.78
N SER A 156 6.63 21.28 -17.86
CA SER A 156 5.43 21.88 -17.27
C SER A 156 5.36 21.70 -15.75
N GLY A 157 6.13 20.77 -15.20
CA GLY A 157 6.09 20.40 -13.80
C GLY A 157 4.84 19.58 -13.43
N TYR A 158 4.95 18.79 -12.38
CA TYR A 158 3.88 17.96 -11.83
C TYR A 158 4.18 17.64 -10.37
N ILE A 159 3.16 17.17 -9.66
CA ILE A 159 3.32 16.61 -8.33
C ILE A 159 3.10 15.10 -8.32
N THR A 160 3.67 14.43 -7.33
CA THR A 160 3.40 13.04 -6.97
C THR A 160 2.98 13.00 -5.50
N SER A 161 2.53 11.86 -4.98
CA SER A 161 2.31 11.74 -3.54
C SER A 161 3.55 12.05 -2.69
N GLU A 162 4.75 11.79 -3.24
CA GLU A 162 6.02 12.10 -2.56
C GLU A 162 6.28 13.59 -2.45
N THR A 163 6.14 14.32 -3.56
CA THR A 163 6.40 15.77 -3.61
C THR A 163 5.26 16.56 -2.97
N PHE A 164 4.03 16.07 -3.05
CA PHE A 164 2.87 16.66 -2.37
C PHE A 164 3.05 16.68 -0.85
N PHE A 165 3.43 15.55 -0.23
CA PHE A 165 3.77 15.54 1.21
C PHE A 165 5.21 16.00 1.47
N GLY A 166 5.63 17.06 0.80
CA GLY A 166 6.98 17.64 0.85
C GLY A 166 6.97 19.10 0.40
N ALA A 167 7.91 19.44 -0.46
CA ALA A 167 8.13 20.83 -0.91
C ALA A 167 6.99 21.39 -1.77
N ALA A 168 6.18 20.53 -2.39
CA ALA A 168 5.07 20.94 -3.26
C ALA A 168 3.71 20.97 -2.54
N TYR A 169 3.69 20.95 -1.19
CA TYR A 169 2.44 21.03 -0.44
C TYR A 169 1.82 22.44 -0.58
N PRO A 170 0.58 22.56 -1.06
CA PRO A 170 -0.01 23.87 -1.32
C PRO A 170 -0.55 24.51 -0.03
N PRO A 171 -0.50 25.86 0.11
CA PRO A 171 -1.05 26.57 1.25
C PRO A 171 -2.58 26.50 1.30
N GLU A 172 -3.24 26.33 0.17
CA GLU A 172 -4.68 26.20 -0.05
C GLU A 172 -4.93 25.04 -1.05
N PRO A 173 -6.12 24.42 -1.05
CA PRO A 173 -6.47 23.44 -2.08
C PRO A 173 -6.39 24.07 -3.47
N TYR A 174 -5.87 23.32 -4.45
CA TYR A 174 -5.85 23.78 -5.85
C TYR A 174 -7.27 24.11 -6.33
N LYS A 175 -7.42 25.10 -7.20
CA LYS A 175 -8.71 25.41 -7.84
C LYS A 175 -9.13 24.29 -8.79
N SER A 176 -8.17 23.73 -9.52
CA SER A 176 -8.38 22.61 -10.43
C SER A 176 -7.17 21.67 -10.44
N LEU A 177 -7.43 20.37 -10.57
CA LEU A 177 -6.41 19.34 -10.50
C LEU A 177 -6.68 18.26 -11.54
N ILE A 178 -5.69 17.99 -12.38
CA ILE A 178 -5.67 16.78 -13.22
C ILE A 178 -4.98 15.66 -12.44
N ILE A 179 -5.57 14.48 -12.40
CA ILE A 179 -4.96 13.28 -11.81
C ILE A 179 -4.71 12.25 -12.91
N ILE A 180 -3.47 11.91 -13.16
CA ILE A 180 -3.07 10.85 -14.09
C ILE A 180 -2.94 9.54 -13.32
N GLY A 181 -3.92 8.64 -13.51
CA GLY A 181 -3.98 7.33 -12.85
C GLY A 181 -5.19 7.17 -11.93
N GLY A 182 -6.08 6.22 -12.25
CA GLY A 182 -7.29 5.87 -11.50
C GLY A 182 -7.12 4.65 -10.60
N GLY A 183 -5.93 4.45 -10.04
CA GLY A 183 -5.66 3.48 -8.97
C GLY A 183 -5.99 4.05 -7.58
N PRO A 184 -5.73 3.31 -6.49
CA PRO A 184 -6.07 3.74 -5.12
C PRO A 184 -5.57 5.15 -4.78
N ILE A 185 -4.31 5.46 -5.06
CA ILE A 185 -3.73 6.79 -4.78
C ILE A 185 -4.49 7.89 -5.52
N GLY A 186 -4.70 7.72 -6.84
CA GLY A 186 -5.41 8.73 -7.63
C GLY A 186 -6.85 8.92 -7.18
N CYS A 187 -7.57 7.84 -6.85
CA CYS A 187 -8.94 7.91 -6.37
C CYS A 187 -9.06 8.57 -4.98
N GLU A 188 -8.12 8.28 -4.05
CA GLU A 188 -8.10 8.93 -2.75
C GLU A 188 -7.81 10.44 -2.86
N PHE A 189 -6.84 10.84 -3.68
CA PHE A 189 -6.56 12.25 -3.95
C PHE A 189 -7.74 12.94 -4.65
N ALA A 190 -8.40 12.28 -5.60
CA ALA A 190 -9.59 12.81 -6.25
C ALA A 190 -10.71 13.09 -5.25
N HIS A 191 -10.97 12.14 -4.34
CA HIS A 191 -11.93 12.31 -3.25
C HIS A 191 -11.56 13.50 -2.35
N VAL A 192 -10.32 13.52 -1.84
CA VAL A 192 -9.86 14.58 -0.92
C VAL A 192 -10.02 15.96 -1.56
N PHE A 193 -9.40 16.20 -2.69
CA PHE A 193 -9.40 17.53 -3.31
C PHE A 193 -10.80 17.96 -3.72
N ASN A 194 -11.62 17.06 -4.27
CA ASN A 194 -12.98 17.40 -4.63
C ASN A 194 -13.84 17.75 -3.40
N ALA A 195 -13.67 17.05 -2.28
CA ALA A 195 -14.38 17.39 -1.04
C ALA A 195 -14.01 18.79 -0.52
N PHE A 196 -12.75 19.21 -0.68
CA PHE A 196 -12.27 20.57 -0.35
C PHE A 196 -12.59 21.62 -1.43
N GLY A 197 -13.32 21.28 -2.49
CA GLY A 197 -13.82 22.23 -3.48
C GLY A 197 -12.99 22.36 -4.76
N THR A 198 -11.95 21.56 -4.95
CA THR A 198 -11.15 21.50 -6.17
C THR A 198 -11.96 20.89 -7.32
N HIS A 199 -11.91 21.48 -8.50
CA HIS A 199 -12.39 20.85 -9.74
C HIS A 199 -11.42 19.75 -10.16
N VAL A 200 -11.81 18.49 -10.00
CA VAL A 200 -10.95 17.34 -10.27
C VAL A 200 -11.31 16.67 -11.59
N THR A 201 -10.31 16.47 -12.43
CA THR A 201 -10.40 15.63 -13.63
C THR A 201 -9.41 14.46 -13.49
N LEU A 202 -9.93 13.23 -13.48
CA LEU A 202 -9.14 12.00 -13.41
C LEU A 202 -9.01 11.36 -14.79
N VAL A 203 -7.79 11.13 -15.24
CA VAL A 203 -7.46 10.49 -16.51
C VAL A 203 -6.87 9.11 -16.25
N GLN A 204 -7.53 8.06 -16.76
CA GLN A 204 -7.15 6.68 -16.54
C GLN A 204 -6.87 5.95 -17.86
N HIS A 205 -5.71 5.30 -17.91
CA HIS A 205 -5.30 4.47 -19.06
C HIS A 205 -6.20 3.23 -19.24
N ASN A 206 -6.62 2.59 -18.14
CA ASN A 206 -7.48 1.42 -18.19
C ASN A 206 -8.94 1.80 -18.45
N ILE A 207 -9.73 0.81 -18.87
CA ILE A 207 -11.18 0.95 -19.13
C ILE A 207 -12.03 1.09 -17.87
N ARG A 208 -11.42 0.99 -16.67
CA ARG A 208 -12.10 1.07 -15.37
C ARG A 208 -11.26 1.83 -14.34
N LEU A 209 -11.92 2.48 -13.39
CA LEU A 209 -11.32 2.92 -12.14
C LEU A 209 -10.96 1.68 -11.31
N LEU A 210 -9.96 1.82 -10.43
CA LEU A 210 -9.54 0.77 -9.50
C LEU A 210 -9.43 -0.60 -10.23
N PRO A 211 -8.60 -0.74 -11.27
CA PRO A 211 -8.65 -1.87 -12.20
C PRO A 211 -8.33 -3.24 -11.57
N LYS A 212 -7.86 -3.26 -10.32
CA LYS A 212 -7.63 -4.48 -9.53
C LYS A 212 -8.84 -4.90 -8.69
N GLU A 213 -9.82 -4.02 -8.52
CA GLU A 213 -11.07 -4.32 -7.84
C GLU A 213 -11.99 -5.18 -8.70
N ASP A 214 -13.00 -5.79 -8.07
CA ASP A 214 -14.08 -6.44 -8.81
C ASP A 214 -14.80 -5.43 -9.70
N GLU A 215 -15.34 -5.90 -10.81
CA GLU A 215 -15.97 -5.06 -11.83
C GLU A 215 -17.18 -4.27 -11.28
N SER A 216 -17.95 -4.90 -10.40
CA SER A 216 -19.06 -4.26 -9.72
C SER A 216 -18.63 -3.11 -8.81
N VAL A 217 -17.49 -3.25 -8.10
CA VAL A 217 -16.92 -2.18 -7.27
C VAL A 217 -16.41 -1.03 -8.13
N SER A 218 -15.71 -1.35 -9.23
CA SER A 218 -15.20 -0.33 -10.17
C SER A 218 -16.34 0.49 -10.79
N ALA A 219 -17.44 -0.17 -11.17
CA ALA A 219 -18.63 0.49 -11.74
C ALA A 219 -19.33 1.38 -10.72
N TYR A 220 -19.49 0.89 -9.49
CA TYR A 220 -20.08 1.67 -8.40
C TYR A 220 -19.24 2.93 -8.10
N MET A 221 -17.91 2.80 -8.00
CA MET A 221 -17.04 3.94 -7.73
C MET A 221 -17.02 4.98 -8.84
N LEU A 222 -17.11 4.56 -10.12
CA LEU A 222 -17.26 5.48 -11.23
C LEU A 222 -18.53 6.31 -11.08
N GLN A 223 -19.66 5.65 -10.80
CA GLN A 223 -20.95 6.31 -10.57
C GLN A 223 -20.88 7.31 -9.41
N GLN A 224 -20.25 6.95 -8.28
CA GLN A 224 -20.10 7.87 -7.15
C GLN A 224 -19.24 9.09 -7.49
N PHE A 225 -18.18 8.90 -8.28
CA PHE A 225 -17.33 10.02 -8.71
C PHE A 225 -18.11 10.99 -9.63
N GLU A 226 -18.94 10.47 -10.53
CA GLU A 226 -19.83 11.28 -11.36
C GLU A 226 -20.83 12.08 -10.50
N ASP A 227 -21.44 11.44 -9.49
CA ASP A 227 -22.39 12.09 -8.57
C ASP A 227 -21.68 13.21 -7.77
N TYR A 228 -20.41 13.05 -7.45
CA TYR A 228 -19.56 14.10 -6.84
C TYR A 228 -19.00 15.11 -7.84
N ARG A 229 -19.36 15.03 -9.11
CA ARG A 229 -18.88 15.90 -10.19
C ARG A 229 -17.36 15.84 -10.38
N ILE A 230 -16.75 14.69 -10.07
CA ILE A 230 -15.38 14.40 -10.50
C ILE A 230 -15.44 13.96 -11.95
N GLN A 231 -14.79 14.67 -12.84
CA GLN A 231 -14.71 14.27 -14.23
C GLN A 231 -13.79 13.08 -14.40
N VAL A 232 -14.25 12.01 -15.04
CA VAL A 232 -13.47 10.79 -15.23
C VAL A 232 -13.36 10.46 -16.72
N HIS A 233 -12.14 10.40 -17.22
CA HIS A 233 -11.82 9.96 -18.58
C HIS A 233 -11.11 8.62 -18.52
N LEU A 234 -11.81 7.55 -18.83
CA LEU A 234 -11.30 6.18 -18.90
C LEU A 234 -10.72 5.88 -20.29
N ASN A 235 -9.85 4.85 -20.35
CA ASN A 235 -9.28 4.35 -21.60
C ASN A 235 -8.49 5.40 -22.40
N GLN A 236 -7.72 6.24 -21.68
CA GLN A 236 -6.97 7.35 -22.26
C GLN A 236 -5.46 7.11 -22.26
N ASP A 237 -4.83 7.32 -23.40
CA ASP A 237 -3.37 7.52 -23.47
C ASP A 237 -3.03 9.00 -23.23
N THR A 238 -2.11 9.26 -22.33
CA THR A 238 -1.57 10.61 -22.11
C THR A 238 -0.48 10.90 -23.14
N LEU A 239 -0.67 11.93 -23.97
CA LEU A 239 0.23 12.22 -25.11
C LEU A 239 1.24 13.31 -24.78
N SER A 240 0.78 14.45 -24.28
CA SER A 240 1.64 15.60 -23.99
C SER A 240 1.05 16.51 -22.95
N VAL A 241 1.93 17.28 -22.31
CA VAL A 241 1.56 18.37 -21.39
C VAL A 241 2.23 19.64 -21.88
N ARG A 242 1.54 20.78 -21.77
CA ARG A 242 2.07 22.11 -21.99
C ARG A 242 1.51 23.07 -20.95
N THR A 243 2.16 24.20 -20.78
CA THR A 243 1.67 25.29 -19.91
C THR A 243 1.35 26.51 -20.77
N GLU A 244 0.12 27.00 -20.63
CA GLU A 244 -0.34 28.22 -21.29
C GLU A 244 -1.09 29.10 -20.27
N ASN A 245 -0.73 30.40 -20.20
CA ASN A 245 -1.38 31.38 -19.31
C ASN A 245 -1.42 30.96 -17.82
N GLY A 246 -0.44 30.15 -17.39
CA GLY A 246 -0.36 29.63 -16.02
C GLY A 246 -1.18 28.37 -15.75
N GLU A 247 -1.91 27.85 -16.74
CA GLU A 247 -2.61 26.58 -16.67
C GLU A 247 -1.80 25.45 -17.33
N LYS A 248 -1.86 24.27 -16.76
CA LYS A 248 -1.32 23.03 -17.34
C LYS A 248 -2.40 22.38 -18.19
N ILE A 249 -2.05 22.05 -19.44
CA ILE A 249 -2.95 21.47 -20.42
C ILE A 249 -2.44 20.08 -20.78
N LEU A 250 -3.22 19.06 -20.43
CA LEU A 250 -2.96 17.65 -20.74
C LEU A 250 -3.73 17.26 -22.00
N THR A 251 -3.01 16.82 -23.03
CA THR A 251 -3.62 16.22 -24.23
C THR A 251 -3.67 14.71 -24.07
N CYS A 252 -4.85 14.13 -24.22
CA CYS A 252 -5.09 12.69 -24.17
C CYS A 252 -5.69 12.18 -25.48
N SER A 253 -5.60 10.87 -25.71
CA SER A 253 -6.25 10.17 -26.82
C SER A 253 -7.01 8.96 -26.33
N ASP A 254 -8.28 8.87 -26.68
CA ASP A 254 -9.09 7.67 -26.45
C ASP A 254 -8.49 6.47 -27.23
N ARG A 255 -8.20 5.39 -26.51
CA ARG A 255 -7.52 4.21 -27.06
C ARG A 255 -8.40 3.38 -27.99
N THR A 256 -9.74 3.59 -27.96
CA THR A 256 -10.67 2.89 -28.84
C THR A 256 -10.77 3.55 -30.21
N ASN A 257 -10.84 4.87 -30.26
CA ASN A 257 -11.19 5.62 -31.48
C ASN A 257 -10.17 6.69 -31.88
N GLY A 258 -9.12 6.90 -31.05
CA GLY A 258 -8.07 7.90 -31.30
C GLY A 258 -8.50 9.36 -31.12
N LYS A 259 -9.74 9.62 -30.65
CA LYS A 259 -10.22 10.98 -30.43
C LYS A 259 -9.38 11.67 -29.36
N LYS A 260 -8.89 12.85 -29.68
CA LYS A 260 -8.11 13.67 -28.75
C LYS A 260 -9.02 14.57 -27.93
N ILE A 261 -8.65 14.75 -26.66
CA ILE A 261 -9.24 15.70 -25.73
C ILE A 261 -8.12 16.51 -25.07
N GLU A 262 -8.44 17.71 -24.67
CA GLU A 262 -7.59 18.53 -23.83
C GLU A 262 -8.25 18.79 -22.48
N VAL A 263 -7.47 18.65 -21.42
CA VAL A 263 -7.91 18.86 -20.03
C VAL A 263 -7.02 19.93 -19.44
N HIS A 264 -7.62 20.91 -18.80
CA HIS A 264 -6.96 22.08 -18.23
C HIS A 264 -7.02 22.07 -16.71
N ALA A 265 -5.93 22.39 -16.04
CA ALA A 265 -5.90 22.57 -14.59
C ALA A 265 -4.71 23.41 -14.12
N GLU A 266 -4.82 23.88 -12.87
CA GLU A 266 -3.74 24.57 -12.16
C GLU A 266 -2.56 23.61 -11.88
N GLU A 267 -2.85 22.36 -11.54
CA GLU A 267 -1.82 21.37 -11.20
C GLU A 267 -2.12 19.97 -11.78
N ILE A 268 -1.06 19.17 -11.96
CA ILE A 268 -1.13 17.76 -12.39
C ILE A 268 -0.53 16.87 -11.30
N LEU A 269 -1.32 15.92 -10.79
CA LEU A 269 -0.87 14.83 -9.94
C LEU A 269 -0.62 13.57 -10.76
N VAL A 270 0.59 13.01 -10.67
CA VAL A 270 0.97 11.78 -11.36
C VAL A 270 0.92 10.60 -10.38
N ALA A 271 -0.03 9.67 -10.59
CA ALA A 271 -0.30 8.53 -9.73
C ALA A 271 -0.60 7.21 -10.48
N PRO A 272 0.08 6.87 -11.59
CA PRO A 272 -0.25 5.69 -12.42
C PRO A 272 0.26 4.37 -11.82
N GLY A 273 1.02 4.40 -10.73
CA GLY A 273 1.59 3.25 -10.04
C GLY A 273 2.96 3.51 -9.47
N ILE A 274 3.59 2.45 -8.98
CA ILE A 274 4.92 2.51 -8.36
C ILE A 274 5.92 1.61 -9.09
N LYS A 275 7.20 1.93 -8.96
CA LYS A 275 8.33 1.09 -9.36
C LYS A 275 9.33 0.92 -8.22
N PRO A 276 10.09 -0.19 -8.17
CA PRO A 276 11.07 -0.43 -7.11
C PRO A 276 12.29 0.51 -7.24
N LEU A 277 13.15 0.45 -6.24
CA LEU A 277 14.41 1.22 -6.16
C LEU A 277 15.66 0.35 -6.41
N SER A 278 15.49 -0.80 -7.04
CA SER A 278 16.56 -1.76 -7.37
C SER A 278 17.66 -1.17 -8.27
N ASP A 279 17.28 -0.25 -9.16
CA ASP A 279 18.22 0.49 -9.99
C ASP A 279 19.18 1.37 -9.17
N ILE A 280 18.69 2.06 -8.15
CA ILE A 280 19.52 2.88 -7.25
C ILE A 280 20.39 2.00 -6.35
N LEU A 281 19.83 0.86 -5.93
CA LEU A 281 20.52 -0.11 -5.07
C LEU A 281 21.63 -0.88 -5.80
N HIS A 282 21.67 -0.85 -7.14
CA HIS A 282 22.60 -1.62 -7.96
C HIS A 282 22.57 -3.12 -7.66
N THR A 283 21.38 -3.70 -7.67
CA THR A 283 21.13 -5.11 -7.31
C THR A 283 21.93 -6.11 -8.14
N GLU A 284 22.28 -5.75 -9.37
CA GLU A 284 23.10 -6.55 -10.28
C GLU A 284 24.52 -6.81 -9.75
N ARG A 285 25.10 -5.88 -8.96
CA ARG A 285 26.44 -6.04 -8.37
C ARG A 285 26.47 -7.10 -7.30
N ALA A 286 25.38 -7.28 -6.58
CA ALA A 286 25.20 -8.38 -5.63
C ALA A 286 24.77 -9.70 -6.29
N GLY A 287 24.44 -9.69 -7.59
CA GLY A 287 23.90 -10.82 -8.30
C GLY A 287 22.44 -11.16 -7.92
N LEU A 288 21.69 -10.17 -7.44
CA LEU A 288 20.29 -10.35 -7.05
C LEU A 288 19.39 -10.51 -8.27
N ALA A 289 18.53 -11.51 -8.23
CA ALA A 289 17.51 -11.71 -9.27
C ALA A 289 16.35 -10.71 -9.12
N THR A 290 15.97 -10.10 -10.24
CA THR A 290 14.80 -9.22 -10.32
C THR A 290 13.81 -9.72 -11.38
N ASP A 291 12.55 -9.29 -11.28
CA ASP A 291 11.61 -9.49 -12.39
C ASP A 291 11.84 -8.45 -13.51
N ALA A 292 11.09 -8.56 -14.61
CA ALA A 292 11.20 -7.65 -15.75
C ALA A 292 10.86 -6.18 -15.40
N ARG A 293 10.21 -5.92 -14.27
CA ARG A 293 9.88 -4.59 -13.75
C ARG A 293 10.89 -4.08 -12.71
N GLY A 294 11.92 -4.89 -12.40
CA GLY A 294 12.97 -4.57 -11.45
C GLY A 294 12.65 -4.93 -9.98
N TYR A 295 11.54 -5.61 -9.68
CA TYR A 295 11.26 -6.05 -8.32
C TYR A 295 12.17 -7.23 -7.93
N ILE A 296 12.72 -7.19 -6.72
CA ILE A 296 13.61 -8.23 -6.19
C ILE A 296 12.80 -9.51 -5.95
N ARG A 297 13.23 -10.61 -6.54
CA ARG A 297 12.58 -11.91 -6.36
C ARG A 297 12.90 -12.50 -5.00
N THR A 298 11.87 -12.97 -4.31
CA THR A 298 11.98 -13.67 -3.02
C THR A 298 11.15 -14.94 -3.02
N ASN A 299 11.56 -15.90 -2.18
CA ASN A 299 10.73 -17.05 -1.85
C ASN A 299 9.76 -16.70 -0.68
N GLU A 300 9.03 -17.68 -0.21
CA GLU A 300 8.04 -17.54 0.89
C GLU A 300 8.67 -17.26 2.25
N PHE A 301 9.99 -17.39 2.39
CA PHE A 301 10.78 -17.01 3.57
C PHE A 301 11.47 -15.65 3.40
N LEU A 302 11.09 -14.90 2.35
CA LEU A 302 11.66 -13.59 2.00
C LEU A 302 13.15 -13.64 1.62
N GLU A 303 13.71 -14.84 1.43
CA GLU A 303 15.09 -15.03 0.97
C GLU A 303 15.22 -14.67 -0.51
N THR A 304 16.29 -13.99 -0.85
CA THR A 304 16.67 -13.78 -2.26
C THR A 304 17.49 -14.97 -2.77
N ASN A 305 17.86 -14.94 -4.05
CA ASN A 305 18.79 -15.93 -4.63
C ASN A 305 20.22 -15.83 -4.09
N VAL A 306 20.54 -14.79 -3.30
CA VAL A 306 21.86 -14.59 -2.69
C VAL A 306 21.77 -14.91 -1.20
N PRO A 307 22.42 -15.95 -0.70
CA PRO A 307 22.40 -16.33 0.71
C PRO A 307 22.84 -15.17 1.62
N GLY A 308 22.09 -14.93 2.69
CA GLY A 308 22.32 -13.84 3.63
C GLY A 308 21.69 -12.50 3.21
N ILE A 309 20.93 -12.48 2.13
CA ILE A 309 20.18 -11.28 1.71
C ILE A 309 18.68 -11.61 1.63
N TRP A 310 17.86 -10.80 2.30
CA TRP A 310 16.40 -10.85 2.29
C TRP A 310 15.82 -9.57 1.73
N ALA A 311 14.60 -9.62 1.19
CA ALA A 311 13.90 -8.44 0.72
C ALA A 311 12.43 -8.48 1.14
N LEU A 312 11.91 -7.36 1.65
CA LEU A 312 10.54 -7.21 2.12
C LEU A 312 9.92 -5.86 1.74
N GLY A 313 8.61 -5.77 1.82
CA GLY A 313 7.86 -4.58 1.45
C GLY A 313 7.72 -4.43 -0.07
N ASP A 314 7.48 -3.20 -0.54
CA ASP A 314 7.14 -2.96 -1.94
C ASP A 314 8.25 -3.34 -2.92
N CYS A 315 9.50 -3.42 -2.47
CA CYS A 315 10.63 -3.77 -3.33
C CYS A 315 10.59 -5.22 -3.87
N ASN A 316 9.79 -6.12 -3.27
CA ASN A 316 9.61 -7.49 -3.76
C ASN A 316 8.42 -7.66 -4.73
N GLY A 317 7.62 -6.60 -4.96
CA GLY A 317 6.59 -6.55 -5.99
C GLY A 317 5.33 -7.39 -5.78
N GLN A 318 5.17 -8.05 -4.61
CA GLN A 318 4.02 -8.94 -4.38
C GLN A 318 2.71 -8.16 -4.18
N ALA A 319 2.66 -7.25 -3.22
CA ALA A 319 1.54 -6.33 -3.00
C ALA A 319 2.04 -5.05 -2.30
N PRO A 320 1.74 -3.85 -2.82
CA PRO A 320 2.27 -2.60 -2.27
C PRO A 320 1.39 -2.07 -1.13
N PHE A 321 1.26 -2.85 -0.04
CA PHE A 321 0.48 -2.48 1.12
C PHE A 321 1.32 -2.51 2.40
N ARG A 322 1.07 -1.56 3.29
CA ARG A 322 1.80 -1.45 4.56
C ARG A 322 1.60 -2.68 5.45
N HIS A 323 0.38 -3.18 5.57
CA HIS A 323 0.08 -4.37 6.36
C HIS A 323 0.78 -5.63 5.83
N LYS A 324 0.91 -5.77 4.50
CA LYS A 324 1.71 -6.85 3.90
C LYS A 324 3.19 -6.70 4.27
N ALA A 325 3.74 -5.49 4.18
CA ALA A 325 5.13 -5.25 4.54
C ALA A 325 5.40 -5.50 6.05
N ASN A 326 4.45 -5.14 6.93
CA ASN A 326 4.53 -5.46 8.37
C ASN A 326 4.50 -6.97 8.61
N TYR A 327 3.57 -7.69 7.97
CA TYR A 327 3.47 -9.15 8.06
C TYR A 327 4.75 -9.85 7.59
N GLU A 328 5.34 -9.38 6.50
CA GLU A 328 6.64 -9.86 6.03
C GLU A 328 7.76 -9.58 7.05
N ALA A 329 7.80 -8.39 7.61
CA ALA A 329 8.80 -8.00 8.60
C ALA A 329 8.67 -8.81 9.90
N GLU A 330 7.45 -9.03 10.39
CA GLU A 330 7.17 -9.89 11.55
C GLU A 330 7.58 -11.34 11.28
N THR A 331 7.29 -11.86 10.09
CA THR A 331 7.70 -13.20 9.66
C THR A 331 9.22 -13.34 9.64
N LEU A 332 9.90 -12.36 9.03
CA LEU A 332 11.36 -12.37 8.93
C LEU A 332 12.03 -12.21 10.30
N ALA A 333 11.53 -11.29 11.13
CA ALA A 333 12.02 -11.10 12.50
C ALA A 333 11.91 -12.37 13.32
N HIS A 334 10.76 -13.07 13.25
CA HIS A 334 10.58 -14.37 13.90
C HIS A 334 11.60 -15.40 13.39
N ASN A 335 11.75 -15.53 12.08
CA ASN A 335 12.63 -16.54 11.51
C ASN A 335 14.11 -16.32 11.84
N LEU A 336 14.57 -15.06 11.86
CA LEU A 336 15.99 -14.76 12.06
C LEU A 336 16.40 -14.64 13.53
N PHE A 337 15.50 -14.19 14.43
CA PHE A 337 15.85 -13.75 15.78
C PHE A 337 15.10 -14.45 16.93
N SER A 338 14.14 -15.36 16.63
CA SER A 338 13.45 -16.12 17.70
C SER A 338 14.19 -17.36 18.15
N HIS A 339 15.35 -17.69 17.57
CA HIS A 339 16.13 -18.89 17.83
C HIS A 339 15.37 -20.21 17.64
N GLN A 340 14.26 -20.17 16.89
CA GLN A 340 13.47 -21.35 16.59
C GLN A 340 14.17 -22.22 15.54
N PRO A 341 14.06 -23.55 15.63
CA PRO A 341 14.55 -24.43 14.57
C PRO A 341 13.81 -24.14 13.24
N THR A 342 14.48 -24.38 12.13
CA THR A 342 13.97 -24.06 10.78
C THR A 342 12.60 -24.69 10.50
N GLU A 343 12.29 -25.81 11.13
CA GLU A 343 11.00 -26.52 11.01
C GLU A 343 9.83 -25.68 11.55
N ASN A 344 10.10 -24.73 12.46
CA ASN A 344 9.13 -23.79 13.06
C ASN A 344 9.12 -22.42 12.38
N TRP A 345 9.88 -22.26 11.29
CA TRP A 345 9.88 -20.99 10.57
C TRP A 345 8.52 -20.70 9.98
N ARG A 346 8.17 -19.43 10.01
CA ARG A 346 6.96 -18.89 9.37
C ARG A 346 7.24 -18.61 7.90
N TRP A 347 6.20 -18.62 7.09
CA TRP A 347 6.26 -18.22 5.68
C TRP A 347 5.18 -17.21 5.36
N VAL A 348 5.43 -16.37 4.37
CA VAL A 348 4.46 -15.38 3.92
C VAL A 348 3.48 -15.99 2.91
N ARG A 349 2.24 -15.50 2.95
CA ARG A 349 1.17 -15.85 2.03
C ARG A 349 0.70 -14.60 1.30
N TYR A 350 0.41 -14.74 0.01
CA TYR A 350 -0.06 -13.64 -0.83
C TYR A 350 -1.42 -13.91 -1.48
N ASP A 351 -2.01 -15.06 -1.25
CA ASP A 351 -3.33 -15.48 -1.75
C ASP A 351 -4.51 -14.79 -1.04
N ALA A 352 -4.25 -14.16 0.10
CA ALA A 352 -5.25 -13.52 0.94
C ALA A 352 -4.77 -12.17 1.49
N VAL A 353 -4.15 -11.33 0.67
CA VAL A 353 -3.77 -9.98 1.07
C VAL A 353 -5.00 -9.07 0.99
N PRO A 354 -5.46 -8.49 2.10
CA PRO A 354 -6.55 -7.54 2.05
C PRO A 354 -6.12 -6.25 1.35
N ALA A 355 -7.02 -5.57 0.69
CA ALA A 355 -6.80 -4.27 0.09
C ALA A 355 -7.94 -3.32 0.45
N VAL A 356 -7.61 -2.06 0.69
CA VAL A 356 -8.58 -1.00 0.99
C VAL A 356 -8.20 0.25 0.21
N THR A 357 -9.21 0.89 -0.39
CA THR A 357 -9.08 2.24 -0.94
C THR A 357 -10.00 3.17 -0.15
N TYR A 358 -9.40 4.19 0.45
CA TYR A 358 -10.07 5.13 1.36
C TYR A 358 -10.67 6.31 0.60
N THR A 359 -11.58 5.99 -0.31
CA THR A 359 -12.48 6.94 -0.95
C THR A 359 -13.71 7.20 -0.08
N TYR A 360 -14.69 7.90 -0.59
CA TYR A 360 -16.03 8.01 -0.01
C TYR A 360 -17.05 7.59 -1.06
N PRO A 361 -17.73 6.44 -0.81
CA PRO A 361 -17.47 5.50 0.27
C PRO A 361 -16.14 4.73 0.11
N GLU A 362 -15.71 4.02 1.16
CA GLU A 362 -14.56 3.13 1.12
C GLU A 362 -14.80 1.91 0.24
N THR A 363 -13.75 1.36 -0.37
CA THR A 363 -13.77 0.02 -0.96
C THR A 363 -12.76 -0.89 -0.27
N ALA A 364 -13.13 -2.15 -0.07
CA ALA A 364 -12.25 -3.14 0.54
C ALA A 364 -12.45 -4.52 -0.08
N HIS A 365 -11.36 -5.28 -0.25
CA HIS A 365 -11.47 -6.67 -0.72
C HIS A 365 -10.40 -7.57 -0.11
N ILE A 366 -10.66 -8.88 -0.17
CA ILE A 366 -9.70 -9.95 0.07
C ILE A 366 -10.00 -11.12 -0.88
N GLY A 367 -8.95 -11.76 -1.41
CA GLY A 367 -9.07 -12.91 -2.30
C GLY A 367 -9.35 -12.52 -3.76
N TRP A 368 -10.05 -13.39 -4.48
CA TRP A 368 -10.26 -13.32 -5.92
C TRP A 368 -11.42 -12.41 -6.32
N THR A 369 -11.27 -11.66 -7.40
CA THR A 369 -12.41 -11.06 -8.11
C THR A 369 -13.17 -12.16 -8.87
N GLU A 370 -14.42 -11.93 -9.21
CA GLU A 370 -15.20 -12.86 -10.01
C GLU A 370 -14.49 -13.23 -11.33
N ALA A 371 -13.96 -12.23 -12.03
CA ALA A 371 -13.24 -12.44 -13.29
C ALA A 371 -11.96 -13.25 -13.11
N SER A 372 -11.19 -12.98 -12.04
CA SER A 372 -9.94 -13.71 -11.78
C SER A 372 -10.19 -15.15 -11.34
N ALA A 373 -11.23 -15.40 -10.54
CA ALA A 373 -11.64 -16.76 -10.16
C ALA A 373 -12.08 -17.61 -11.36
N LYS A 374 -12.90 -17.03 -12.25
CA LYS A 374 -13.30 -17.68 -13.51
C LYS A 374 -12.09 -17.99 -14.38
N LYS A 375 -11.16 -17.05 -14.51
CA LYS A 375 -9.91 -17.26 -15.26
C LYS A 375 -9.02 -18.36 -14.67
N ALA A 376 -9.06 -18.53 -13.36
CA ALA A 376 -8.34 -19.60 -12.66
C ALA A 376 -9.02 -20.98 -12.79
N GLY A 377 -10.19 -21.08 -13.45
CA GLY A 377 -10.89 -22.33 -13.72
C GLY A 377 -11.97 -22.71 -12.70
N PHE A 378 -12.28 -21.84 -11.73
CA PHE A 378 -13.37 -22.09 -10.81
C PHE A 378 -14.75 -21.92 -11.48
N THR A 379 -15.71 -22.76 -11.10
CA THR A 379 -17.12 -22.54 -11.39
C THR A 379 -17.67 -21.55 -10.38
N VAL A 380 -17.80 -20.28 -10.79
CA VAL A 380 -18.10 -19.18 -9.88
C VAL A 380 -19.60 -18.96 -9.71
N GLU A 381 -20.02 -18.80 -8.46
CA GLU A 381 -21.30 -18.29 -8.01
C GLU A 381 -21.06 -17.01 -7.17
N THR A 382 -21.97 -16.05 -7.21
CA THR A 382 -21.84 -14.81 -6.42
C THR A 382 -23.07 -14.61 -5.55
N ALA A 383 -22.85 -13.97 -4.38
CA ALA A 383 -23.92 -13.52 -3.51
C ALA A 383 -23.67 -12.04 -3.15
N ILE A 384 -24.71 -11.23 -3.24
CA ILE A 384 -24.63 -9.79 -2.96
C ILE A 384 -25.66 -9.45 -1.88
N ASN A 385 -25.24 -8.66 -0.89
CA ASN A 385 -26.13 -8.06 0.08
C ASN A 385 -25.87 -6.56 0.16
N HIS A 386 -26.91 -5.77 0.25
CA HIS A 386 -26.86 -4.31 0.24
C HIS A 386 -26.95 -3.70 1.64
N TYR A 387 -26.38 -2.50 1.81
CA TYR A 387 -26.49 -1.77 3.09
C TYR A 387 -27.96 -1.50 3.45
N SER A 388 -28.80 -1.12 2.48
CA SER A 388 -30.23 -0.89 2.65
C SER A 388 -30.99 -2.08 3.25
N ALA A 389 -30.54 -3.31 3.02
CA ALA A 389 -31.16 -4.52 3.56
C ALA A 389 -30.93 -4.71 5.07
N THR A 390 -30.17 -3.82 5.71
CA THR A 390 -29.88 -3.89 7.15
C THR A 390 -30.53 -2.73 7.89
N ALA A 391 -30.98 -2.98 9.15
CA ALA A 391 -31.57 -1.93 9.99
C ALA A 391 -30.61 -0.73 10.18
N LYS A 392 -29.31 -1.01 10.34
CA LYS A 392 -28.30 0.05 10.48
C LYS A 392 -28.07 0.80 9.17
N GLY A 393 -28.08 0.12 8.03
CA GLY A 393 -27.96 0.76 6.72
C GLY A 393 -29.15 1.68 6.44
N TYR A 394 -30.35 1.23 6.72
CA TYR A 394 -31.56 2.08 6.65
C TYR A 394 -31.44 3.31 7.56
N ALA A 395 -31.00 3.12 8.81
CA ALA A 395 -30.77 4.25 9.74
C ALA A 395 -29.68 5.23 9.27
N LEU A 396 -28.75 4.79 8.42
CA LEU A 396 -27.74 5.64 7.77
C LEU A 396 -28.27 6.31 6.48
N GLY A 397 -29.52 6.05 6.09
CA GLY A 397 -30.17 6.66 4.92
C GLY A 397 -29.94 5.94 3.61
N PHE A 398 -29.55 4.65 3.64
CA PHE A 398 -29.47 3.84 2.42
C PHE A 398 -30.86 3.29 2.07
N GLU A 399 -31.23 3.42 0.81
CA GLU A 399 -32.52 2.96 0.27
C GLU A 399 -32.27 1.92 -0.82
N GLU A 400 -33.16 0.92 -0.89
CA GLU A 400 -33.07 -0.14 -1.90
C GLU A 400 -33.10 0.44 -3.31
N GLY A 401 -32.13 0.07 -4.13
CA GLY A 401 -32.00 0.53 -5.51
C GLY A 401 -31.49 1.96 -5.67
N ALA A 402 -31.14 2.65 -4.58
CA ALA A 402 -30.49 3.96 -4.66
C ALA A 402 -29.08 3.86 -5.25
N ARG A 403 -28.63 4.90 -5.95
CA ARG A 403 -27.30 4.93 -6.58
C ARG A 403 -26.14 4.82 -5.58
N ASN A 404 -26.37 5.26 -4.35
CA ASN A 404 -25.39 5.22 -3.26
C ASN A 404 -25.53 3.99 -2.36
N ASP A 405 -26.44 3.04 -2.66
CA ASP A 405 -26.61 1.83 -1.85
C ASP A 405 -25.43 0.90 -2.04
N GLY A 406 -24.50 0.93 -1.07
CA GLY A 406 -23.32 0.09 -1.04
C GLY A 406 -23.66 -1.40 -0.88
N PHE A 407 -22.64 -2.26 -1.02
CA PHE A 407 -22.86 -3.71 -0.96
C PHE A 407 -21.64 -4.49 -0.46
N VAL A 408 -21.93 -5.72 -0.04
CA VAL A 408 -20.96 -6.80 0.13
C VAL A 408 -21.22 -7.86 -0.93
N LYS A 409 -20.20 -8.19 -1.72
CA LYS A 409 -20.22 -9.27 -2.72
C LYS A 409 -19.28 -10.38 -2.31
N LEU A 410 -19.81 -11.61 -2.25
CA LEU A 410 -19.04 -12.84 -2.11
C LEU A 410 -18.82 -13.47 -3.49
N VAL A 411 -17.60 -13.91 -3.71
CA VAL A 411 -17.22 -14.77 -4.85
C VAL A 411 -17.01 -16.16 -4.31
N LEU A 412 -17.78 -17.13 -4.79
CA LEU A 412 -17.84 -18.49 -4.26
C LEU A 412 -17.45 -19.50 -5.34
N ASP A 413 -16.76 -20.56 -4.94
CA ASP A 413 -16.70 -21.77 -5.73
C ASP A 413 -18.05 -22.50 -5.64
N LYS A 414 -18.72 -22.68 -6.76
CA LYS A 414 -20.07 -23.26 -6.82
C LYS A 414 -20.13 -24.67 -6.24
N ASP A 415 -19.11 -25.48 -6.45
CA ASP A 415 -19.13 -26.89 -6.10
C ASP A 415 -18.79 -27.08 -4.59
N SER A 416 -17.72 -26.50 -4.13
CA SER A 416 -17.26 -26.63 -2.74
C SER A 416 -17.90 -25.64 -1.77
N LYS A 417 -18.60 -24.61 -2.26
CA LYS A 417 -19.14 -23.47 -1.50
C LYS A 417 -18.05 -22.68 -0.75
N LYS A 418 -16.80 -22.83 -1.13
CA LYS A 418 -15.67 -22.09 -0.55
C LYS A 418 -15.73 -20.62 -0.97
N ILE A 419 -15.52 -19.72 -0.01
CA ILE A 419 -15.34 -18.30 -0.30
C ILE A 419 -13.97 -18.13 -0.99
N LEU A 420 -13.99 -17.66 -2.23
CA LEU A 420 -12.82 -17.34 -3.03
C LEU A 420 -12.41 -15.87 -2.88
N GLY A 421 -13.40 -14.99 -2.71
CA GLY A 421 -13.16 -13.57 -2.55
C GLY A 421 -14.34 -12.84 -1.92
N VAL A 422 -14.02 -11.68 -1.34
CA VAL A 422 -15.00 -10.78 -0.71
C VAL A 422 -14.69 -9.37 -1.17
N HIS A 423 -15.71 -8.65 -1.61
CA HIS A 423 -15.62 -7.26 -2.06
C HIS A 423 -16.70 -6.44 -1.36
N ILE A 424 -16.29 -5.34 -0.74
CA ILE A 424 -17.16 -4.45 0.01
C ILE A 424 -17.01 -3.04 -0.54
N VAL A 425 -18.10 -2.35 -0.77
CA VAL A 425 -18.09 -0.92 -1.04
C VAL A 425 -19.20 -0.26 -0.23
N GLY A 426 -18.83 0.71 0.60
CA GLY A 426 -19.73 1.36 1.52
C GLY A 426 -19.01 1.91 2.75
N PRO A 427 -19.72 2.54 3.69
CA PRO A 427 -19.14 2.99 4.95
C PRO A 427 -18.47 1.86 5.72
N GLU A 428 -17.33 2.18 6.36
CA GLU A 428 -16.60 1.26 7.23
C GLU A 428 -16.16 -0.06 6.54
N ALA A 429 -16.03 -0.08 5.20
CA ALA A 429 -15.64 -1.28 4.46
C ALA A 429 -14.32 -1.87 4.95
N SER A 430 -13.37 -1.03 5.38
CA SER A 430 -12.10 -1.43 5.97
C SER A 430 -12.24 -2.23 7.26
N ILE A 431 -13.22 -1.90 8.09
CA ILE A 431 -13.54 -2.62 9.35
C ILE A 431 -14.33 -3.89 9.04
N LEU A 432 -15.34 -3.79 8.18
CA LEU A 432 -16.21 -4.91 7.80
C LEU A 432 -15.45 -6.05 7.10
N LEU A 433 -14.32 -5.77 6.50
CA LEU A 433 -13.48 -6.79 5.88
C LEU A 433 -12.77 -7.70 6.90
N GLN A 434 -12.50 -7.22 8.13
CA GLN A 434 -11.66 -7.92 9.10
C GLN A 434 -12.14 -9.34 9.47
N PRO A 435 -13.45 -9.61 9.70
CA PRO A 435 -13.93 -10.97 9.95
C PRO A 435 -13.56 -11.94 8.81
N PHE A 436 -13.62 -11.50 7.58
CA PHE A 436 -13.24 -12.31 6.42
C PHE A 436 -11.72 -12.52 6.36
N CYS A 437 -10.92 -11.52 6.70
CA CYS A 437 -9.48 -11.71 6.83
C CYS A 437 -9.19 -12.85 7.81
N ASN A 438 -9.83 -12.85 8.98
CA ASN A 438 -9.65 -13.92 9.97
C ASN A 438 -10.05 -15.30 9.43
N LEU A 439 -11.16 -15.41 8.67
CA LEU A 439 -11.59 -16.66 8.05
C LEU A 439 -10.58 -17.17 7.00
N PHE A 440 -10.00 -16.29 6.19
CA PHE A 440 -8.99 -16.66 5.20
C PHE A 440 -7.69 -17.19 5.83
N TYR A 441 -7.40 -16.79 7.07
CA TYR A 441 -6.18 -17.21 7.78
C TYR A 441 -6.38 -18.38 8.75
N CYS A 442 -7.62 -18.76 9.09
CA CYS A 442 -7.89 -19.93 9.93
C CYS A 442 -7.78 -21.25 9.17
N GLY A 443 -7.58 -22.34 9.91
CA GLY A 443 -7.59 -23.71 9.40
C GLY A 443 -6.24 -24.20 8.95
N THR A 444 -6.25 -25.38 8.29
CA THR A 444 -5.02 -26.02 7.79
C THR A 444 -4.64 -25.44 6.43
N GLN A 445 -3.41 -25.01 6.35
CA GLN A 445 -2.83 -24.41 5.16
C GLN A 445 -1.64 -25.27 4.73
N THR A 446 -1.57 -25.53 3.44
CA THR A 446 -0.41 -26.20 2.83
C THR A 446 0.16 -25.27 1.77
N ILE A 447 1.45 -25.00 1.82
CA ILE A 447 2.14 -24.28 0.75
C ILE A 447 3.03 -25.22 -0.05
N GLN A 448 3.15 -24.91 -1.32
CA GLN A 448 4.21 -25.42 -2.18
C GLN A 448 5.23 -24.30 -2.37
N ILE A 449 6.48 -24.56 -1.98
CA ILE A 449 7.57 -23.62 -2.25
C ILE A 449 7.75 -23.53 -3.76
N ARG A 450 7.71 -22.34 -4.31
CA ARG A 450 7.95 -22.07 -5.73
C ARG A 450 9.41 -22.33 -6.07
N GLU A 451 9.71 -23.58 -6.47
CA GLU A 451 11.08 -24.05 -6.72
C GLU A 451 11.78 -23.33 -7.87
N ALA A 452 11.01 -22.91 -8.87
CA ALA A 452 11.57 -22.44 -10.14
C ALA A 452 12.31 -21.10 -10.03
N GLU A 453 12.13 -20.34 -8.95
CA GLU A 453 12.58 -18.96 -8.93
C GLU A 453 13.77 -18.69 -8.00
N ILE A 454 13.89 -19.40 -6.86
CA ILE A 454 14.96 -19.13 -5.90
C ILE A 454 15.38 -20.42 -5.18
N ALA A 455 16.59 -20.86 -5.46
CA ALA A 455 17.24 -21.92 -4.70
C ALA A 455 17.92 -21.32 -3.47
N SER A 456 17.36 -21.57 -2.28
CA SER A 456 18.00 -21.24 -1.01
C SER A 456 18.27 -22.50 -0.20
N PRO A 457 19.24 -22.50 0.74
CA PRO A 457 19.44 -23.63 1.65
C PRO A 457 18.19 -23.98 2.45
N THR A 458 17.43 -22.97 2.91
CA THR A 458 16.19 -23.14 3.65
C THR A 458 15.12 -23.79 2.77
N ALA A 459 14.89 -23.26 1.57
CA ALA A 459 13.95 -23.85 0.61
C ALA A 459 14.33 -25.28 0.26
N ALA A 460 15.61 -25.57 0.00
CA ALA A 460 16.10 -26.92 -0.30
C ALA A 460 15.88 -27.91 0.85
N ARG A 461 16.02 -27.48 2.10
CA ARG A 461 15.76 -28.28 3.29
C ARG A 461 14.27 -28.55 3.48
N LEU A 462 13.44 -27.54 3.34
CA LEU A 462 11.99 -27.64 3.60
C LEU A 462 11.20 -28.27 2.44
N ARG A 463 11.73 -28.31 1.21
CA ARG A 463 11.10 -28.97 0.05
C ARG A 463 10.75 -30.44 0.27
N LYS A 464 11.47 -31.11 1.15
CA LYS A 464 11.26 -32.53 1.46
C LYS A 464 10.10 -32.78 2.42
N LEU A 465 9.50 -31.71 2.96
CA LEU A 465 8.41 -31.75 3.92
C LEU A 465 7.17 -31.05 3.31
N PRO A 466 5.97 -31.64 3.43
CA PRO A 466 4.77 -30.89 3.18
C PRO A 466 4.72 -29.74 4.21
N LEU A 467 4.89 -28.50 3.78
CA LEU A 467 4.78 -27.34 4.64
C LEU A 467 3.30 -27.11 4.95
N THR A 468 2.81 -27.82 5.94
CA THR A 468 1.43 -27.72 6.41
C THR A 468 1.41 -27.07 7.77
N ARG A 469 0.55 -26.08 7.92
CA ARG A 469 0.34 -25.34 9.17
C ARG A 469 -1.13 -25.24 9.46
N THR A 470 -1.50 -25.51 10.70
CA THR A 470 -2.87 -25.34 11.19
C THR A 470 -2.91 -24.15 12.12
N LEU A 471 -3.74 -23.15 11.78
CA LEU A 471 -4.05 -22.03 12.63
C LEU A 471 -5.44 -22.27 13.28
N PRO A 472 -5.50 -22.67 14.56
CA PRO A 472 -6.76 -23.00 15.19
C PRO A 472 -7.61 -21.74 15.38
N PRO A 473 -8.93 -21.82 15.19
CA PRO A 473 -9.81 -20.72 15.54
C PRO A 473 -9.70 -20.41 17.04
N LEU A 474 -10.01 -19.18 17.42
CA LEU A 474 -9.98 -18.70 18.83
C LEU A 474 -8.60 -18.76 19.50
N SER A 475 -7.53 -18.82 18.74
CA SER A 475 -6.16 -18.78 19.24
C SER A 475 -5.54 -17.39 19.06
N VAL A 476 -4.86 -16.88 20.09
CA VAL A 476 -4.08 -15.65 19.99
C VAL A 476 -2.98 -15.77 18.93
N TYR A 477 -2.42 -16.97 18.72
CA TYR A 477 -1.44 -17.21 17.67
C TYR A 477 -2.02 -17.06 16.26
N THR A 478 -3.30 -17.36 16.07
CA THR A 478 -3.98 -17.11 14.79
C THR A 478 -4.12 -15.60 14.52
N LEU A 479 -4.35 -14.80 15.56
CA LEU A 479 -4.35 -13.34 15.43
C LEU A 479 -2.97 -12.81 14.98
N SER A 480 -1.87 -13.38 15.50
CA SER A 480 -0.51 -13.00 15.15
C SER A 480 -0.13 -13.31 13.68
N GLU A 481 -0.86 -14.22 13.06
CA GLU A 481 -0.63 -14.65 11.67
C GLU A 481 -1.60 -14.01 10.67
N THR A 482 -2.59 -13.24 11.15
CA THR A 482 -3.62 -12.62 10.30
C THR A 482 -3.19 -11.22 9.88
N MET A 483 -3.21 -10.93 8.59
CA MET A 483 -3.04 -9.56 8.11
C MET A 483 -4.26 -8.71 8.48
N THR A 484 -3.97 -7.53 8.99
CA THR A 484 -4.99 -6.52 9.34
C THR A 484 -4.86 -5.34 8.40
N PRO A 485 -5.94 -4.91 7.74
CA PRO A 485 -5.93 -3.70 6.93
C PRO A 485 -5.33 -2.51 7.68
N HIS A 486 -4.49 -1.73 7.02
CA HIS A 486 -3.84 -0.55 7.58
C HIS A 486 -4.01 0.66 6.63
N PRO A 487 -4.30 1.84 7.19
CA PRO A 487 -4.66 2.13 8.57
C PRO A 487 -6.19 1.97 8.80
N ALA A 488 -6.59 1.07 9.66
CA ALA A 488 -8.01 0.81 9.99
C ALA A 488 -8.21 0.63 11.49
N LEU A 489 -9.40 0.94 12.01
CA LEU A 489 -9.70 0.78 13.43
C LEU A 489 -9.71 -0.69 13.89
N SER A 490 -9.80 -1.64 12.96
CA SER A 490 -9.61 -3.07 13.26
C SER A 490 -8.22 -3.38 13.85
N GLU A 491 -7.21 -2.52 13.61
CA GLU A 491 -5.90 -2.65 14.27
C GLU A 491 -6.01 -2.60 15.79
N LEU A 492 -6.94 -1.81 16.35
CA LEU A 492 -7.15 -1.73 17.79
C LEU A 492 -7.43 -3.11 18.41
N THR A 493 -8.27 -3.91 17.77
CA THR A 493 -8.64 -5.25 18.26
C THR A 493 -7.57 -6.29 17.93
N MET A 494 -7.01 -6.23 16.73
CA MET A 494 -6.04 -7.22 16.26
C MET A 494 -4.67 -7.08 16.94
N TRP A 495 -4.25 -5.86 17.27
CA TRP A 495 -2.95 -5.62 17.91
C TRP A 495 -2.94 -5.84 19.42
N THR A 496 -4.08 -6.14 20.06
CA THR A 496 -4.10 -6.55 21.49
C THR A 496 -3.23 -7.78 21.75
N ARG A 497 -2.95 -8.61 20.72
CA ARG A 497 -2.01 -9.73 20.79
C ARG A 497 -0.62 -9.31 21.27
N TYR A 498 -0.11 -8.14 20.87
CA TYR A 498 1.21 -7.66 21.27
C TYR A 498 1.36 -7.46 22.78
N TYR A 499 0.25 -7.15 23.47
CA TYR A 499 0.25 -7.02 24.93
C TYR A 499 0.29 -8.37 25.65
N TYR A 500 -0.14 -9.43 24.99
CA TYR A 500 0.01 -10.81 25.47
C TYR A 500 1.44 -11.32 25.24
N GLU A 501 2.01 -11.09 24.07
CA GLU A 501 3.34 -11.58 23.68
C GLU A 501 4.47 -10.90 24.47
N LYS A 502 4.23 -9.72 25.05
CA LYS A 502 5.19 -8.99 25.90
C LYS A 502 5.23 -9.45 27.36
N LYS A 503 4.34 -10.37 27.76
CA LYS A 503 4.34 -10.98 29.09
C LYS A 503 5.20 -12.24 29.11
#